data_753136d2d36bf1fa5f9a0a5710ac57f7
#
_entry.id   753136d2d36bf1fa5f9a0a5710ac57f7
#
_cell.length_a   1.000
_cell.length_b   1.000
_cell.length_c   1.000
_cell.angle_alpha   90.00
_cell.angle_beta   90.00
_cell.angle_gamma   90.00
#
_symmetry.space_group_name_H-M   'P 1'
#
loop_
_entity.id
_entity.type
_entity.pdbx_description
1 polymer ?
#
loop_
_entity_poly.entity_id
_entity_poly.type
_entity_poly.pdbx_seq_one_letter_code
_entity_poly.pdbx_strand_id
1 'polypeptide(L)' 'MLRLKDTLFGYDASGNELHYAEIVGLSTDSKPTTGLVSGSLFTEVNTGKTFVLDAISDTAAWTEVVVTTEAAT' A
#
# COMPACT_ATOMS: atom_id res chain seq x y z
N MET A 1 12.67 4.67 -1.83
CA MET A 1 11.55 3.81 -1.44
C MET A 1 12.07 2.52 -0.86
N LEU A 2 11.57 2.13 0.27
CA LEU A 2 12.07 0.96 1.00
C LEU A 2 10.90 0.09 1.46
N ARG A 3 10.99 -1.20 1.24
CA ARG A 3 9.99 -2.13 1.76
C ARG A 3 10.44 -2.60 3.13
N LEU A 4 9.66 -2.25 4.14
CA LEU A 4 9.94 -2.68 5.51
C LEU A 4 9.48 -4.11 5.73
N LYS A 5 8.46 -4.54 5.00
CA LYS A 5 7.93 -5.88 5.10
C LYS A 5 7.47 -6.31 3.71
N ASP A 6 7.77 -7.54 3.34
CA ASP A 6 7.35 -8.07 2.04
C ASP A 6 7.19 -9.58 2.23
N THR A 7 5.96 -10.04 2.18
CA THR A 7 5.63 -11.44 2.42
C THR A 7 4.83 -11.98 1.26
N LEU A 8 5.21 -13.12 0.75
CA LEU A 8 4.45 -13.77 -0.32
C LEU A 8 3.10 -14.19 0.25
N PHE A 9 2.04 -13.67 -0.36
CA PHE A 9 0.68 -13.94 0.07
C PHE A 9 0.06 -15.09 -0.71
N GLY A 10 0.28 -15.13 -2.00
CA GLY A 10 -0.32 -16.13 -2.87
C GLY A 10 -0.03 -15.80 -4.32
N TYR A 11 -0.92 -16.21 -5.21
CA TYR A 11 -0.75 -16.04 -6.64
C TYR A 11 -2.07 -15.57 -7.26
N ASP A 12 -1.96 -14.79 -8.33
CA ASP A 12 -3.17 -14.36 -9.05
C ASP A 12 -3.58 -15.47 -10.05
N ALA A 13 -4.65 -15.22 -10.79
CA ALA A 13 -5.19 -16.22 -11.72
C ALA A 13 -4.21 -16.56 -12.84
N SER A 14 -3.26 -15.69 -13.13
CA SER A 14 -2.26 -15.92 -14.17
C SER A 14 -1.00 -16.56 -13.62
N GLY A 15 -0.95 -16.84 -12.32
CA GLY A 15 0.21 -17.47 -11.71
C GLY A 15 1.29 -16.50 -11.25
N ASN A 16 1.03 -15.20 -11.27
CA ASN A 16 1.99 -14.20 -10.79
C ASN A 16 1.93 -14.12 -9.26
N GLU A 17 3.10 -13.93 -8.64
CA GLU A 17 3.16 -13.80 -7.19
C GLU A 17 2.47 -12.53 -6.72
N LEU A 18 1.73 -12.66 -5.64
CA LEU A 18 1.13 -11.53 -4.94
C LEU A 18 1.75 -11.43 -3.56
N HIS A 19 2.19 -10.24 -3.20
CA HIS A 19 2.87 -9.99 -1.93
C HIS A 19 2.09 -9.00 -1.09
N TYR A 20 2.17 -9.17 0.22
CA TYR A 20 1.76 -8.13 1.15
C TYR A 20 3.00 -7.33 1.48
N ALA A 21 2.96 -6.02 1.31
CA ALA A 21 4.12 -5.18 1.54
C ALA A 21 3.78 -3.97 2.38
N GLU A 22 4.72 -3.56 3.23
CA GLU A 22 4.66 -2.30 3.96
C GLU A 22 5.84 -1.49 3.49
N ILE A 23 5.57 -0.38 2.84
CA ILE A 23 6.57 0.40 2.13
C ILE A 23 6.64 1.80 2.71
N VAL A 24 7.84 2.37 2.75
CA VAL A 24 8.00 3.78 3.07
C VAL A 24 8.71 4.46 1.92
N GLY A 25 8.39 5.71 1.70
CA GLY A 25 9.00 6.46 0.61
C GLY A 25 8.63 7.92 0.69
N LEU A 26 8.82 8.63 -0.41
CA LEU A 26 8.53 10.05 -0.52
C LEU A 26 7.29 10.25 -1.36
N SER A 27 6.68 11.44 -1.23
CA SER A 27 5.49 11.75 -2.03
C SER A 27 5.79 11.75 -3.53
N THR A 28 7.05 11.93 -3.89
CA THR A 28 7.45 11.91 -5.31
C THR A 28 7.75 10.51 -5.83
N ASP A 29 7.77 9.51 -4.96
CA ASP A 29 8.03 8.14 -5.41
C ASP A 29 6.80 7.57 -6.08
N SER A 30 7.02 6.78 -7.13
CA SER A 30 5.92 6.06 -7.77
C SER A 30 5.53 4.89 -6.89
N LYS A 31 4.25 4.80 -6.59
CA LYS A 31 3.74 3.72 -5.74
C LYS A 31 3.41 2.52 -6.60
N PRO A 32 3.98 1.35 -6.31
CA PRO A 32 3.73 0.17 -7.15
C PRO A 32 2.28 -0.29 -7.03
N THR A 33 1.70 -0.73 -8.14
CA THR A 33 0.32 -1.21 -8.17
C THR A 33 0.20 -2.64 -8.66
N THR A 34 1.30 -3.29 -9.01
CA THR A 34 1.27 -4.67 -9.49
C THR A 34 2.02 -5.58 -8.55
N GLY A 35 1.57 -6.81 -8.44
CA GLY A 35 2.24 -7.80 -7.61
C GLY A 35 1.98 -7.66 -6.12
N LEU A 36 1.02 -6.82 -5.73
CA LEU A 36 0.70 -6.59 -4.33
C LEU A 36 -0.78 -6.89 -4.08
N VAL A 37 -1.08 -7.38 -2.87
CA VAL A 37 -2.46 -7.62 -2.48
C VAL A 37 -3.07 -6.36 -1.90
N SER A 38 -4.40 -6.28 -1.93
CA SER A 38 -5.12 -5.20 -1.26
C SER A 38 -4.78 -5.21 0.22
N GLY A 39 -4.62 -4.05 0.78
CA GLY A 39 -4.23 -3.93 2.18
C GLY A 39 -2.76 -3.65 2.37
N SER A 40 -1.94 -3.73 1.33
CA SER A 40 -0.54 -3.30 1.41
C SER A 40 -0.49 -1.81 1.73
N LEU A 41 0.55 -1.39 2.42
CA LEU A 41 0.64 -0.02 2.95
C LEU A 41 1.82 0.73 2.36
N PHE A 42 1.62 2.03 2.16
CA PHE A 42 2.70 2.92 1.74
C PHE A 42 2.64 4.18 2.60
N THR A 43 3.73 4.49 3.28
CA THR A 43 3.81 5.70 4.10
C THR A 43 4.76 6.69 3.46
N GLU A 44 4.28 7.92 3.25
CA GLU A 44 5.10 9.01 2.74
C GLU A 44 5.75 9.68 3.95
N VAL A 45 7.05 9.48 4.11
CA VAL A 45 7.73 9.97 5.30
C VAL A 45 7.89 11.49 5.29
N ASN A 46 7.83 12.13 4.12
CA ASN A 46 7.97 13.59 4.04
C ASN A 46 6.65 14.32 4.28
N THR A 47 5.51 13.65 4.13
CA THR A 47 4.21 14.27 4.34
C THR A 47 3.48 13.71 5.54
N GLY A 48 3.90 12.54 6.02
CA GLY A 48 3.23 11.86 7.11
C GLY A 48 1.95 11.13 6.69
N LYS A 49 1.69 11.03 5.41
CA LYS A 49 0.47 10.38 4.92
C LYS A 49 0.69 8.90 4.73
N THR A 50 -0.34 8.11 5.02
CA THR A 50 -0.32 6.67 4.80
C THR A 50 -1.40 6.30 3.81
N PHE A 51 -1.06 5.40 2.90
CA PHE A 51 -1.97 4.93 1.87
C PHE A 51 -2.13 3.42 1.97
N VAL A 52 -3.31 2.94 1.61
CA VAL A 52 -3.59 1.51 1.53
C VAL A 52 -3.91 1.17 0.09
N LEU A 53 -3.42 0.02 -0.37
CA LEU A 53 -3.68 -0.41 -1.74
C LEU A 53 -5.07 -1.02 -1.83
N ASP A 54 -5.84 -0.54 -2.79
CA ASP A 54 -7.11 -1.15 -3.18
C ASP A 54 -6.88 -1.87 -4.50
N ALA A 55 -6.79 -3.17 -4.46
CA ALA A 55 -6.63 -3.99 -5.65
C ALA A 55 -7.84 -4.90 -5.85
N ILE A 56 -8.92 -4.63 -5.15
CA ILE A 56 -10.16 -5.39 -5.28
C ILE A 56 -11.01 -4.79 -6.40
N SER A 57 -10.94 -3.47 -6.55
CA SER A 57 -11.67 -2.77 -7.61
C SER A 57 -11.04 -3.06 -8.96
N ASP A 58 -11.71 -2.66 -10.03
CA ASP A 58 -11.23 -2.94 -11.38
C ASP A 58 -9.84 -2.39 -11.66
N THR A 59 -9.46 -1.29 -11.03
CA THR A 59 -8.14 -0.68 -11.21
C THR A 59 -7.47 -0.57 -9.87
N ALA A 60 -6.28 -1.14 -9.73
CA ALA A 60 -5.52 -1.04 -8.50
C ALA A 60 -5.12 0.42 -8.26
N ALA A 61 -5.37 0.91 -7.07
CA ALA A 61 -5.09 2.31 -6.73
C ALA A 61 -4.78 2.43 -5.25
N TRP A 62 -3.98 3.45 -4.91
CA TRP A 62 -3.67 3.74 -3.52
C TRP A 62 -4.64 4.79 -3.00
N THR A 63 -5.19 4.52 -1.83
CA THR A 63 -6.16 5.41 -1.19
C THR A 63 -5.58 5.90 0.13
N GLU A 64 -5.64 7.19 0.37
CA GLU A 64 -5.12 7.75 1.61
C GLU A 64 -5.97 7.30 2.79
N VAL A 65 -5.29 6.86 3.85
CA VAL A 65 -5.95 6.50 5.09
C VAL A 65 -5.98 7.75 5.95
N VAL A 66 -7.17 8.29 6.17
CA VAL A 66 -7.33 9.46 7.01
C VAL A 66 -7.72 8.99 8.40
N VAL A 67 -6.81 9.19 9.35
CA VAL A 67 -7.09 8.85 10.74
C VAL A 67 -7.64 10.09 11.40
N THR A 68 -8.91 10.07 11.71
CA THR A 68 -9.49 11.15 12.46
C THR A 68 -9.31 10.84 13.90
N THR A 69 -8.40 11.52 14.53
CA THR A 69 -8.23 11.38 15.94
C THR A 69 -9.30 12.15 16.57
N GLU A 70 -10.25 11.54 17.10
CA GLU A 70 -11.29 12.17 17.77
C GLU A 70 -10.86 12.79 18.92
N ALA A 71 -9.92 13.08 19.12
CA ALA A 71 -9.48 13.76 20.20
C ALA A 71 -10.29 13.45 21.29
N ALA A 72 -10.93 12.66 21.24
CA ALA A 72 -11.60 12.30 22.32
C ALA A 72 -11.77 13.38 23.12
N THR A 73 -11.59 14.10 22.69
CA THR A 73 -11.76 15.10 23.50
C THR A 73 -11.77 14.76 24.70
#